data_e36b4619bb2db3272a4abad4aa001e42
#
_entry.id   e36b4619bb2db3272a4abad4aa001e42
#
_cell.length_a   1.000
_cell.length_b   1.000
_cell.length_c   1.000
_cell.angle_alpha   90.00
_cell.angle_beta   90.00
_cell.angle_gamma   90.00
#
_symmetry.space_group_name_H-M   'P 1'
#
loop_
_entity.id
_entity.type
_entity.pdbx_description
1 polymer ?
#
loop_
_entity_poly.entity_id
_entity_poly.type
_entity_poly.pdbx_seq_one_letter_code
_entity_poly.pdbx_strand_id
1 'polypeptide(L)'
;MHKFFNDKLIDAQSNNWVDLYIPKGLRPYFKLSRLDRPIGSWLLVIPCWWGVFLSTNVDPLSLSSKSLYILIACYVGGILMRGAGCTWNDITDAKLDAMVSRTRNRPIPAGHISKFQAFLWLILQCGLALGILLTFNS
;
A
#
# COMPACT_ATOMS: atom_id res chain seq x y z
N MET A 1 20.91 -21.53 16.64
CA MET A 1 19.55 -21.99 16.91
C MET A 1 18.60 -21.20 16.03
N HIS A 2 18.40 -21.64 14.76
CA HIS A 2 17.52 -20.99 13.79
C HIS A 2 16.07 -21.23 14.21
N LYS A 3 15.41 -20.19 14.76
CA LYS A 3 13.95 -20.20 14.88
C LYS A 3 13.37 -20.16 13.47
N PHE A 4 12.78 -21.26 13.04
CA PHE A 4 11.91 -21.30 11.85
C PHE A 4 10.80 -20.29 12.06
N PHE A 5 10.89 -19.19 11.34
CA PHE A 5 9.87 -18.13 11.34
C PHE A 5 8.60 -18.68 10.70
N ASN A 6 7.60 -18.88 11.52
CA ASN A 6 6.25 -19.13 11.06
C ASN A 6 5.67 -17.79 10.62
N ASP A 7 6.00 -17.38 9.39
CA ASP A 7 5.67 -16.08 8.78
C ASP A 7 4.17 -15.89 8.49
N LYS A 8 3.32 -16.73 9.07
CA LYS A 8 1.87 -16.59 8.92
C LYS A 8 1.38 -15.47 9.82
N LEU A 9 1.17 -14.31 9.23
CA LEU A 9 0.24 -13.33 9.77
C LEU A 9 -1.12 -14.02 9.93
N ILE A 10 -1.62 -14.13 11.15
CA ILE A 10 -2.93 -14.73 11.45
C ILE A 10 -4.04 -14.04 10.67
N ASP A 11 -3.78 -12.82 10.25
CA ASP A 11 -4.66 -11.88 9.57
C ASP A 11 -4.47 -11.84 8.03
N ALA A 12 -3.50 -12.58 7.47
CA ALA A 12 -3.26 -12.68 6.03
C ALA A 12 -3.57 -14.07 5.50
N GLN A 13 -4.17 -14.14 4.30
CA GLN A 13 -4.31 -15.42 3.61
C GLN A 13 -2.93 -16.07 3.41
N SER A 14 -2.79 -17.33 3.78
CA SER A 14 -1.62 -18.14 3.44
C SER A 14 -1.54 -18.27 1.91
N ASN A 15 -0.35 -18.09 1.34
CA ASN A 15 -0.08 -18.11 -0.11
C ASN A 15 -0.60 -16.88 -0.89
N ASN A 16 -0.46 -15.67 -0.32
CA ASN A 16 -0.72 -14.46 -1.10
C ASN A 16 0.40 -14.23 -2.14
N TRP A 17 0.12 -13.43 -3.16
CA TRP A 17 1.05 -13.15 -4.26
C TRP A 17 2.38 -12.53 -3.80
N VAL A 18 2.40 -11.80 -2.68
CA VAL A 18 3.62 -11.21 -2.09
C VAL A 18 4.57 -12.32 -1.62
N ASP A 19 4.03 -13.39 -1.01
CA ASP A 19 4.83 -14.51 -0.55
C ASP A 19 5.34 -15.39 -1.70
N LEU A 20 4.63 -15.41 -2.83
CA LEU A 20 4.99 -16.22 -4.00
C LEU A 20 6.01 -15.52 -4.90
N TYR A 21 5.81 -14.25 -5.22
CA TYR A 21 6.56 -13.54 -6.27
C TYR A 21 7.62 -12.57 -5.76
N ILE A 22 7.48 -12.06 -4.51
CA ILE A 22 8.39 -11.03 -4.01
C ILE A 22 9.60 -11.66 -3.29
N PRO A 23 10.83 -11.17 -3.57
CA PRO A 23 12.05 -11.60 -2.87
C PRO A 23 11.93 -11.41 -1.36
N LYS A 24 12.50 -12.35 -0.57
CA LYS A 24 12.40 -12.37 0.90
C LYS A 24 12.73 -11.03 1.56
N GLY A 25 13.73 -10.31 1.05
CA GLY A 25 14.15 -9.00 1.60
C GLY A 25 13.12 -7.88 1.43
N LEU A 26 12.28 -7.92 0.40
CA LEU A 26 11.27 -6.90 0.10
C LEU A 26 9.89 -7.24 0.65
N ARG A 27 9.61 -8.52 0.93
CA ARG A 27 8.30 -8.98 1.46
C ARG A 27 7.80 -8.18 2.66
N PRO A 28 8.65 -7.87 3.68
CA PRO A 28 8.19 -7.12 4.83
C PRO A 28 7.67 -5.72 4.46
N TYR A 29 8.29 -5.04 3.48
CA TYR A 29 7.85 -3.71 3.01
C TYR A 29 6.52 -3.77 2.26
N PHE A 30 6.32 -4.79 1.42
CA PHE A 30 5.04 -5.00 0.71
C PHE A 30 3.91 -5.38 1.68
N LYS A 31 4.20 -6.18 2.69
CA LYS A 31 3.25 -6.50 3.77
C LYS A 31 2.94 -5.28 4.64
N LEU A 32 3.93 -4.42 4.90
CA LEU A 32 3.75 -3.15 5.62
C LEU A 32 2.78 -2.23 4.87
N SER A 33 2.91 -2.15 3.54
CA SER A 33 2.01 -1.39 2.66
C SER A 33 0.66 -2.07 2.41
N ARG A 34 0.39 -3.23 3.00
CA ARG A 34 -0.85 -4.01 2.82
C ARG A 34 -1.16 -4.37 1.36
N LEU A 35 -0.14 -4.53 0.52
CA LEU A 35 -0.31 -4.92 -0.88
C LEU A 35 -0.78 -6.37 -1.04
N ASP A 36 -0.63 -7.16 0.00
CA ASP A 36 -1.23 -8.50 0.14
C ASP A 36 -2.77 -8.48 0.20
N ARG A 37 -3.38 -7.29 0.41
CA ARG A 37 -4.84 -7.08 0.56
C ARG A 37 -5.32 -5.88 -0.24
N PRO A 38 -5.58 -6.04 -1.54
CA PRO A 38 -5.89 -4.91 -2.43
C PRO A 38 -7.24 -4.23 -2.15
N ILE A 39 -8.15 -4.87 -1.41
CA ILE A 39 -9.50 -4.34 -1.13
C ILE A 39 -9.46 -2.91 -0.57
N GLY A 40 -8.54 -2.62 0.36
CA GLY A 40 -8.41 -1.28 0.92
C GLY A 40 -7.98 -0.21 -0.08
N SER A 41 -7.28 -0.56 -1.14
CA SER A 41 -6.87 0.37 -2.20
C SER A 41 -8.05 0.78 -3.09
N TRP A 42 -8.99 -0.13 -3.35
CA TRP A 42 -10.20 0.16 -4.11
C TRP A 42 -11.06 1.26 -3.48
N LEU A 43 -11.10 1.32 -2.14
CA LEU A 43 -11.84 2.37 -1.43
C LEU A 43 -11.31 3.79 -1.71
N LEU A 44 -10.03 3.94 -2.05
CA LEU A 44 -9.44 5.22 -2.44
C LEU A 44 -9.58 5.47 -3.94
N VAL A 45 -9.44 4.43 -4.75
CA VAL A 45 -9.40 4.54 -6.21
C VAL A 45 -10.78 4.82 -6.80
N ILE A 46 -11.82 4.13 -6.32
CA ILE A 46 -13.18 4.25 -6.87
C ILE A 46 -13.72 5.68 -6.80
N PRO A 47 -13.64 6.41 -5.66
CA PRO A 47 -14.08 7.80 -5.62
C PRO A 47 -13.31 8.74 -6.57
N CYS A 48 -11.99 8.49 -6.73
CA CYS A 48 -11.19 9.25 -7.70
C CYS A 48 -11.67 9.01 -9.13
N TRP A 49 -11.95 7.79 -9.50
CA TRP A 49 -12.49 7.45 -10.81
C TRP A 49 -13.87 8.07 -11.05
N TRP A 50 -14.74 8.06 -10.05
CA TRP A 50 -16.02 8.77 -10.13
C TRP A 50 -15.82 10.26 -10.39
N GLY A 51 -14.87 10.91 -9.71
CA GLY A 51 -14.54 12.32 -9.97
C GLY A 51 -14.12 12.56 -11.41
N VAL A 52 -13.29 11.70 -11.99
CA VAL A 52 -12.87 11.79 -13.39
C VAL A 52 -14.07 11.66 -14.33
N PHE A 53 -14.90 10.66 -14.15
CA PHE A 53 -16.09 10.44 -15.01
C PHE A 53 -17.10 11.58 -14.90
N LEU A 54 -17.33 12.13 -13.72
CA LEU A 54 -18.25 13.26 -13.51
C LEU A 54 -17.72 14.57 -14.10
N SER A 55 -16.39 14.80 -14.06
CA SER A 55 -15.79 16.05 -14.54
C SER A 55 -15.74 16.16 -16.06
N THR A 56 -15.72 15.03 -16.74
CA THR A 56 -15.48 15.00 -18.20
C THR A 56 -16.76 15.02 -19.03
N ASN A 57 -17.97 14.89 -18.43
CA ASN A 57 -19.22 14.63 -19.18
C ASN A 57 -19.05 13.55 -20.25
N VAL A 58 -18.13 12.60 -20.00
CA VAL A 58 -17.65 11.69 -21.03
C VAL A 58 -18.62 10.56 -21.20
N ASP A 59 -19.03 10.40 -22.42
CA ASP A 59 -19.49 9.13 -22.93
C ASP A 59 -18.41 8.06 -22.60
N PRO A 60 -18.73 7.01 -21.83
CA PRO A 60 -17.74 5.98 -21.42
C PRO A 60 -16.96 5.36 -22.57
N LEU A 61 -17.46 5.52 -23.80
CA LEU A 61 -16.89 5.01 -25.04
C LEU A 61 -15.86 5.97 -25.68
N SER A 62 -15.74 7.23 -25.23
CA SER A 62 -14.84 8.25 -25.81
C SER A 62 -13.82 8.78 -24.81
N LEU A 63 -13.14 7.90 -24.06
CA LEU A 63 -12.09 8.28 -23.12
C LEU A 63 -10.92 8.94 -23.86
N SER A 64 -10.68 10.21 -23.56
CA SER A 64 -9.46 10.91 -24.00
C SER A 64 -8.22 10.24 -23.42
N SER A 65 -7.09 10.30 -24.14
CA SER A 65 -5.80 9.84 -23.63
C SER A 65 -5.43 10.49 -22.28
N LYS A 66 -5.81 11.73 -22.07
CA LYS A 66 -5.63 12.45 -20.79
C LYS A 66 -6.48 11.83 -19.68
N SER A 67 -7.73 11.51 -19.94
CA SER A 67 -8.62 10.86 -18.96
C SER A 67 -8.11 9.49 -18.57
N LEU A 68 -7.65 8.71 -19.55
CA LEU A 68 -7.06 7.39 -19.30
C LEU A 68 -5.79 7.50 -18.43
N TYR A 69 -4.93 8.48 -18.73
CA TYR A 69 -3.75 8.76 -17.91
C TYR A 69 -4.13 9.07 -16.47
N ILE A 70 -5.11 9.95 -16.24
CA ILE A 70 -5.56 10.34 -14.89
C ILE A 70 -6.12 9.11 -14.15
N LEU A 71 -6.90 8.26 -14.81
CA LEU A 71 -7.44 7.04 -14.18
C LEU A 71 -6.32 6.09 -13.71
N ILE A 72 -5.29 5.89 -14.54
CA ILE A 72 -4.12 5.06 -14.18
C ILE A 72 -3.33 5.72 -13.05
N ALA A 73 -3.09 7.03 -13.14
CA ALA A 73 -2.35 7.78 -12.14
C ALA A 73 -3.08 7.78 -10.78
N CYS A 74 -4.41 7.92 -10.76
CA CYS A 74 -5.23 7.77 -9.54
C CYS A 74 -5.12 6.35 -8.97
N TYR A 75 -5.08 5.32 -9.81
CA TYR A 75 -4.92 3.93 -9.37
C TYR A 75 -3.57 3.72 -8.67
N VAL A 76 -2.48 4.12 -9.31
CA VAL A 76 -1.13 3.99 -8.75
C VAL A 76 -0.96 4.86 -7.50
N GLY A 77 -1.39 6.13 -7.56
CA GLY A 77 -1.36 7.05 -6.43
C GLY A 77 -2.18 6.56 -5.23
N GLY A 78 -3.35 5.98 -5.48
CA GLY A 78 -4.20 5.39 -4.44
C GLY A 78 -3.53 4.22 -3.74
N ILE A 79 -2.85 3.33 -4.48
CA ILE A 79 -2.08 2.22 -3.90
C ILE A 79 -0.93 2.75 -3.03
N LEU A 80 -0.16 3.72 -3.53
CA LEU A 80 0.96 4.32 -2.80
C LEU A 80 0.49 5.00 -1.51
N MET A 81 -0.55 5.83 -1.57
CA MET A 81 -1.08 6.54 -0.40
C MET A 81 -1.72 5.60 0.60
N ARG A 82 -2.39 4.54 0.14
CA ARG A 82 -2.88 3.48 1.02
C ARG A 82 -1.73 2.79 1.75
N GLY A 83 -0.67 2.45 1.03
CA GLY A 83 0.54 1.85 1.60
C GLY A 83 1.20 2.75 2.64
N ALA A 84 1.34 4.05 2.33
CA ALA A 84 1.91 5.04 3.24
C ALA A 84 1.08 5.16 4.53
N GLY A 85 -0.25 5.26 4.42
CA GLY A 85 -1.16 5.32 5.57
C GLY A 85 -1.08 4.08 6.45
N CYS A 86 -1.01 2.88 5.87
CA CYS A 86 -0.84 1.64 6.62
C CYS A 86 0.52 1.57 7.32
N THR A 87 1.58 2.02 6.64
CA THR A 87 2.93 2.09 7.19
C THR A 87 2.98 3.04 8.39
N TRP A 88 2.35 4.21 8.29
CA TRP A 88 2.26 5.17 9.39
C TRP A 88 1.56 4.57 10.60
N ASN A 89 0.41 3.91 10.40
CA ASN A 89 -0.31 3.26 11.47
C ASN A 89 0.55 2.18 12.16
N ASP A 90 1.23 1.33 11.39
CA ASP A 90 2.10 0.29 11.96
C ASP A 90 3.32 0.86 12.73
N ILE A 91 3.82 2.06 12.35
CA ILE A 91 4.88 2.76 13.09
C ILE A 91 4.36 3.29 14.44
N THR A 92 3.18 3.92 14.44
CA THR A 92 2.58 4.52 15.64
C THR A 92 2.12 3.46 16.61
N ASP A 93 1.47 2.41 16.13
CA ASP A 93 0.87 1.36 16.93
C ASP A 93 1.82 0.21 17.29
N ALA A 94 3.10 0.29 16.89
CA ALA A 94 4.06 -0.80 17.03
C ALA A 94 4.16 -1.39 18.46
N LYS A 95 4.01 -0.57 19.50
CA LYS A 95 4.03 -1.03 20.90
C LYS A 95 2.75 -1.79 21.26
N LEU A 96 1.59 -1.29 20.82
CA LEU A 96 0.29 -1.91 21.04
C LEU A 96 0.17 -3.21 20.24
N ASP A 97 0.62 -3.19 18.99
CA ASP A 97 0.62 -4.36 18.10
C ASP A 97 1.47 -5.51 18.66
N ALA A 98 2.56 -5.22 19.35
CA ALA A 98 3.39 -6.24 20.00
C ALA A 98 2.66 -6.97 21.15
N MET A 99 1.70 -6.31 21.79
CA MET A 99 0.95 -6.87 22.93
C MET A 99 -0.24 -7.74 22.48
N VAL A 100 -0.70 -7.58 21.25
CA VAL A 100 -1.88 -8.28 20.73
C VAL A 100 -1.46 -9.48 19.89
N SER A 101 -1.97 -10.67 20.22
CA SER A 101 -1.62 -11.93 19.55
C SER A 101 -1.82 -11.90 18.03
N ARG A 102 -2.85 -11.19 17.54
CA ARG A 102 -3.17 -11.05 16.12
C ARG A 102 -2.16 -10.20 15.35
N THR A 103 -1.58 -9.16 15.97
CA THR A 103 -0.77 -8.14 15.30
C THR A 103 0.72 -8.21 15.64
N ARG A 104 1.10 -8.96 16.67
CA ARG A 104 2.52 -9.11 17.09
C ARG A 104 3.45 -9.64 15.99
N ASN A 105 2.91 -10.33 15.00
CA ASN A 105 3.67 -10.87 13.86
C ASN A 105 3.78 -9.88 12.67
N ARG A 106 3.28 -8.64 12.81
CA ARG A 106 3.48 -7.59 11.80
C ARG A 106 4.98 -7.27 11.66
N PRO A 107 5.42 -6.74 10.49
CA PRO A 107 6.85 -6.55 10.22
C PRO A 107 7.61 -5.75 11.25
N ILE A 108 7.03 -4.69 11.83
CA ILE A 108 7.70 -3.85 12.84
C ILE A 108 7.73 -4.54 14.22
N PRO A 109 6.61 -4.97 14.82
CA PRO A 109 6.61 -5.69 16.09
C PRO A 109 7.45 -6.98 16.07
N ALA A 110 7.46 -7.69 14.95
CA ALA A 110 8.24 -8.91 14.77
C ALA A 110 9.75 -8.66 14.56
N GLY A 111 10.17 -7.40 14.43
CA GLY A 111 11.58 -7.04 14.26
C GLY A 111 12.14 -7.25 12.85
N HIS A 112 11.29 -7.49 11.84
CA HIS A 112 11.73 -7.66 10.46
C HIS A 112 12.14 -6.33 9.80
N ILE A 113 11.56 -5.22 10.25
CA ILE A 113 11.82 -3.86 9.78
C ILE A 113 11.93 -2.94 11.00
N SER A 114 12.97 -2.09 11.03
CA SER A 114 13.06 -1.03 12.03
C SER A 114 12.06 0.10 11.74
N LYS A 115 11.66 0.86 12.77
CA LYS A 115 10.80 2.04 12.60
C LYS A 115 11.40 3.06 11.63
N PHE A 116 12.72 3.22 11.64
CA PHE A 116 13.43 4.14 10.74
C PHE A 116 13.33 3.67 9.28
N GLN A 117 13.53 2.39 9.00
CA GLN A 117 13.35 1.82 7.65
C GLN A 117 11.90 1.94 7.17
N ALA A 118 10.93 1.70 8.05
CA ALA A 118 9.52 1.88 7.74
C ALA A 118 9.20 3.35 7.42
N PHE A 119 9.80 4.30 8.15
CA PHE A 119 9.64 5.73 7.90
C PHE A 119 10.24 6.15 6.55
N LEU A 120 11.42 5.66 6.19
CA LEU A 120 12.00 5.89 4.87
C LEU A 120 11.13 5.33 3.74
N TRP A 121 10.56 4.15 3.94
CA TRP A 121 9.63 3.53 3.01
C TRP A 121 8.35 4.37 2.81
N LEU A 122 7.82 4.92 3.91
CA LEU A 122 6.69 5.86 3.88
C LEU A 122 7.02 7.12 3.06
N ILE A 123 8.17 7.75 3.32
CA ILE A 123 8.61 8.96 2.59
C ILE A 123 8.75 8.65 1.09
N LEU A 124 9.30 7.51 0.73
CA LEU A 124 9.40 7.08 -0.66
C LEU A 124 8.01 6.98 -1.33
N GLN A 125 7.05 6.35 -0.66
CA GLN A 125 5.69 6.22 -1.18
C GLN A 125 4.98 7.56 -1.33
N CYS A 126 5.10 8.44 -0.33
CA CYS A 126 4.55 9.80 -0.39
C CYS A 126 5.21 10.64 -1.50
N GLY A 127 6.53 10.55 -1.66
CA GLY A 127 7.26 11.26 -2.71
C GLY A 127 6.86 10.82 -4.11
N LEU A 128 6.70 9.51 -4.33
CA LEU A 128 6.21 8.98 -5.61
C LEU A 128 4.77 9.42 -5.89
N ALA A 129 3.90 9.36 -4.90
CA ALA A 129 2.50 9.81 -5.04
C ALA A 129 2.43 11.32 -5.33
N LEU A 130 3.24 12.14 -4.66
CA LEU A 130 3.36 13.57 -4.93
C LEU A 130 3.86 13.84 -6.35
N GLY A 131 4.89 13.10 -6.79
CA GLY A 131 5.40 13.19 -8.16
C GLY A 131 4.29 12.94 -9.19
N ILE A 132 3.48 11.91 -8.99
CA ILE A 132 2.31 11.64 -9.86
C ILE A 132 1.32 12.81 -9.82
N LEU A 133 1.00 13.33 -8.64
CA LEU A 133 0.03 14.42 -8.48
C LEU A 133 0.49 15.69 -9.20
N LEU A 134 1.77 16.02 -9.17
CA LEU A 134 2.33 17.20 -9.83
C LEU A 134 2.19 17.14 -11.36
N THR A 135 2.09 15.96 -11.95
CA THR A 135 1.89 15.80 -13.40
C THR A 135 0.47 16.16 -13.86
N PHE A 136 -0.48 16.32 -12.95
CA PHE A 136 -1.87 16.66 -13.32
C PHE A 136 -2.05 18.11 -13.76
N ASN A 137 -1.15 19.01 -13.37
CA ASN A 137 -1.18 20.43 -13.70
C ASN A 137 -0.33 20.79 -14.94
N SER A 138 0.16 19.81 -15.67
CA SER A 138 1.01 20.00 -16.86
C SER A 138 0.20 19.94 -18.14
#